data_cf88040414968050f49f5a0565ca6669
#
_entry.id   cf88040414968050f49f5a0565ca6669
#
_cell.length_a   1.000
_cell.length_b   1.000
_cell.length_c   1.000
_cell.angle_alpha   90.00
_cell.angle_beta   90.00
_cell.angle_gamma   90.00
#
_symmetry.space_group_name_H-M   'P 1'
#
loop_
_entity.id
_entity.type
_entity.pdbx_description
1 polymer ?
#
loop_
_entity_poly.entity_id
_entity_poly.type
_entity_poly.pdbx_seq_one_letter_code
_entity_poly.pdbx_strand_id
1 'polypeptide(L)'
;MTVPKDTDKSHEVKIEEIMSINVVSLDISKTASHAASLMTEKRIGSVIVTKNDKPFGIVTERDLLRRYFRNTLLEDLASHPLITSEPSTTVEKAVNIMLKNNVRKLPVADGNETLIGIVTETNLAMFLLPRTKSRLISLILRTVSRGKGPSCDSCNATTDIQWCDSCNRFMCLACEDQIHSVDLP
;
A
#
# COMPACT_ATOMS: atom_id res chain seq x y z
N MET A 1 -7.34 -41.54 -13.09
CA MET A 1 -6.54 -40.76 -12.11
C MET A 1 -7.38 -39.54 -11.72
N THR A 2 -8.11 -39.64 -10.61
CA THR A 2 -8.98 -38.61 -10.06
C THR A 2 -8.10 -37.68 -9.24
N VAL A 3 -8.04 -36.41 -9.65
CA VAL A 3 -7.42 -35.35 -8.87
C VAL A 3 -8.27 -35.17 -7.61
N PRO A 4 -7.72 -35.21 -6.39
CA PRO A 4 -8.48 -34.91 -5.19
C PRO A 4 -8.90 -33.44 -5.23
N LYS A 5 -10.20 -33.20 -5.15
CA LYS A 5 -10.75 -31.88 -4.80
C LYS A 5 -10.57 -31.71 -3.29
N ASP A 6 -9.43 -31.23 -2.87
CA ASP A 6 -9.30 -30.66 -1.54
C ASP A 6 -10.05 -29.33 -1.53
N THR A 7 -11.32 -29.42 -1.19
CA THR A 7 -12.11 -28.27 -0.71
C THR A 7 -11.69 -27.99 0.73
N ASP A 8 -10.46 -27.52 0.90
CA ASP A 8 -10.09 -26.78 2.07
C ASP A 8 -10.90 -25.48 2.04
N LYS A 9 -11.66 -25.23 3.10
CA LYS A 9 -12.30 -23.92 3.32
C LYS A 9 -11.17 -22.92 3.52
N SER A 10 -10.60 -22.45 2.40
CA SER A 10 -9.58 -21.43 2.39
C SER A 10 -10.15 -20.23 3.12
N HIS A 11 -9.56 -19.92 4.25
CA HIS A 11 -9.83 -18.68 4.98
C HIS A 11 -9.70 -17.53 3.97
N GLU A 12 -10.82 -16.88 3.66
CA GLU A 12 -10.89 -15.81 2.65
C GLU A 12 -10.12 -14.62 3.22
N VAL A 13 -8.85 -14.46 2.81
CA VAL A 13 -7.95 -13.42 3.34
C VAL A 13 -8.48 -12.05 2.96
N LYS A 14 -8.60 -11.19 3.97
CA LYS A 14 -9.07 -9.82 3.83
C LYS A 14 -7.92 -8.86 3.59
N ILE A 15 -8.21 -7.73 2.93
CA ILE A 15 -7.15 -6.76 2.62
C ILE A 15 -6.57 -6.08 3.86
N GLU A 16 -7.27 -6.05 4.99
CA GLU A 16 -6.73 -5.57 6.25
C GLU A 16 -5.52 -6.37 6.74
N GLU A 17 -5.41 -7.64 6.35
CA GLU A 17 -4.30 -8.53 6.71
C GLU A 17 -3.03 -8.27 5.90
N ILE A 18 -3.16 -7.62 4.73
CA ILE A 18 -2.05 -7.41 3.80
C ILE A 18 -1.79 -5.93 3.46
N MET A 19 -2.66 -5.02 3.87
CA MET A 19 -2.52 -3.59 3.58
C MET A 19 -1.35 -2.97 4.37
N SER A 20 -0.75 -1.94 3.82
CA SER A 20 0.16 -1.04 4.55
C SER A 20 -0.68 -0.02 5.33
N ILE A 21 -0.43 0.12 6.63
CA ILE A 21 -1.18 1.02 7.52
C ILE A 21 -0.66 2.47 7.52
N ASN A 22 0.58 2.69 7.05
CA ASN A 22 1.19 4.02 6.97
C ASN A 22 0.78 4.73 5.69
N VAL A 23 -0.41 5.31 5.66
CA VAL A 23 -0.88 6.06 4.50
C VAL A 23 -0.41 7.50 4.59
N VAL A 24 0.29 7.95 3.55
CA VAL A 24 0.75 9.32 3.42
C VAL A 24 -0.30 10.14 2.69
N SER A 25 -0.82 11.19 3.32
CA SER A 25 -1.83 12.07 2.76
C SER A 25 -1.44 13.54 2.86
N LEU A 26 -2.06 14.37 2.02
CA LEU A 26 -1.97 15.83 2.03
C LEU A 26 -3.36 16.41 1.83
N ASP A 27 -3.61 17.55 2.47
CA ASP A 27 -4.84 18.32 2.26
C ASP A 27 -4.90 18.92 0.85
N ILE A 28 -6.11 19.07 0.28
CA ILE A 28 -6.36 19.62 -1.06
C ILE A 28 -5.76 21.02 -1.26
N SER A 29 -5.62 21.80 -0.20
CA SER A 29 -5.05 23.16 -0.23
C SER A 29 -3.53 23.19 -0.42
N LYS A 30 -2.85 22.04 -0.29
CA LYS A 30 -1.42 21.92 -0.57
C LYS A 30 -1.16 21.96 -2.08
N THR A 31 0.09 22.22 -2.45
CA THR A 31 0.48 22.37 -3.87
C THR A 31 1.21 21.14 -4.40
N ALA A 32 1.32 21.08 -5.72
CA ALA A 32 2.13 20.09 -6.43
C ALA A 32 3.57 20.01 -5.90
N SER A 33 4.16 21.15 -5.50
CA SER A 33 5.49 21.21 -4.91
C SER A 33 5.57 20.47 -3.56
N HIS A 34 4.55 20.61 -2.71
CA HIS A 34 4.47 19.89 -1.45
C HIS A 34 4.39 18.37 -1.68
N ALA A 35 3.54 17.95 -2.65
CA ALA A 35 3.42 16.54 -3.00
C ALA A 35 4.74 15.97 -3.54
N ALA A 36 5.41 16.69 -4.45
CA ALA A 36 6.69 16.28 -5.00
C ALA A 36 7.78 16.11 -3.92
N SER A 37 7.88 17.08 -3.00
CA SER A 37 8.83 17.04 -1.88
C SER A 37 8.55 15.85 -0.97
N LEU A 38 7.29 15.63 -0.60
CA LEU A 38 6.89 14.54 0.28
C LEU A 38 7.10 13.16 -0.38
N MET A 39 6.77 13.03 -1.67
CA MET A 39 7.04 11.81 -2.43
C MET A 39 8.54 11.48 -2.49
N THR A 40 9.38 12.51 -2.66
CA THR A 40 10.84 12.36 -2.69
C THR A 40 11.38 11.97 -1.31
N GLU A 41 10.96 12.68 -0.25
CA GLU A 41 11.37 12.41 1.13
C GLU A 41 11.00 10.99 1.57
N LYS A 42 9.74 10.62 1.37
CA LYS A 42 9.21 9.30 1.77
C LYS A 42 9.51 8.19 0.77
N ARG A 43 10.11 8.51 -0.38
CA ARG A 43 10.40 7.57 -1.47
C ARG A 43 9.15 6.83 -1.96
N ILE A 44 8.03 7.53 -2.08
CA ILE A 44 6.75 7.00 -2.53
C ILE A 44 6.35 7.63 -3.86
N GLY A 45 5.63 6.90 -4.71
CA GLY A 45 5.20 7.36 -6.04
C GLY A 45 3.79 7.96 -6.07
N SER A 46 3.15 8.18 -4.92
CA SER A 46 1.84 8.85 -4.83
C SER A 46 1.55 9.31 -3.42
N VAL A 47 0.66 10.30 -3.29
CA VAL A 47 0.06 10.73 -2.03
C VAL A 47 -1.46 10.71 -2.16
N ILE A 48 -2.15 10.36 -1.08
CA ILE A 48 -3.60 10.51 -1.01
C ILE A 48 -3.90 11.97 -0.73
N VAL A 49 -4.90 12.51 -1.40
CA VAL A 49 -5.39 13.87 -1.15
C VAL A 49 -6.64 13.78 -0.31
N THR A 50 -6.69 14.58 0.76
CA THR A 50 -7.81 14.63 1.69
C THR A 50 -8.50 15.98 1.63
N LYS A 51 -9.81 15.97 1.91
CA LYS A 51 -10.64 17.18 2.07
C LYS A 51 -11.44 17.01 3.36
N ASN A 52 -11.25 17.93 4.32
CA ASN A 52 -11.85 17.83 5.66
C ASN A 52 -11.57 16.46 6.31
N ASP A 53 -10.32 16.02 6.26
CA ASP A 53 -9.82 14.73 6.77
C ASP A 53 -10.39 13.47 6.10
N LYS A 54 -11.24 13.63 5.06
CA LYS A 54 -11.78 12.51 4.30
C LYS A 54 -11.01 12.27 3.00
N PRO A 55 -10.92 11.03 2.52
CA PRO A 55 -10.31 10.70 1.24
C PRO A 55 -11.01 11.43 0.08
N PHE A 56 -10.26 12.24 -0.67
CA PHE A 56 -10.76 12.98 -1.82
C PHE A 56 -10.26 12.40 -3.14
N GLY A 57 -8.95 12.22 -3.26
CA GLY A 57 -8.32 11.79 -4.50
C GLY A 57 -6.91 11.27 -4.29
N ILE A 58 -6.22 11.04 -5.38
CA ILE A 58 -4.82 10.61 -5.39
C ILE A 58 -4.02 11.42 -6.40
N VAL A 59 -2.80 11.80 -6.01
CA VAL A 59 -1.79 12.39 -6.90
C VAL A 59 -0.63 11.44 -7.02
N THR A 60 -0.19 11.18 -8.25
CA THR A 60 0.92 10.29 -8.57
C THR A 60 2.09 11.05 -9.19
N GLU A 61 3.28 10.42 -9.23
CA GLU A 61 4.44 10.97 -9.97
C GLU A 61 4.07 11.30 -11.44
N ARG A 62 3.20 10.49 -12.06
CA ARG A 62 2.75 10.72 -13.44
C ARG A 62 1.92 11.99 -13.58
N ASP A 63 1.07 12.29 -12.61
CA ASP A 63 0.25 13.50 -12.61
C ASP A 63 1.13 14.74 -12.45
N LEU A 64 2.13 14.66 -11.57
CA LEU A 64 3.14 15.70 -11.43
C LEU A 64 3.91 15.93 -12.73
N LEU A 65 4.37 14.88 -13.42
CA LEU A 65 5.10 15.01 -14.67
C LEU A 65 4.26 15.60 -15.81
N ARG A 66 2.96 15.38 -15.83
CA ARG A 66 2.05 15.86 -16.88
C ARG A 66 1.56 17.28 -16.67
N ARG A 67 1.39 17.71 -15.42
CA ARG A 67 0.71 18.96 -15.05
C ARG A 67 1.47 19.78 -13.99
N TYR A 68 2.80 19.61 -13.91
CA TYR A 68 3.57 20.25 -12.84
C TYR A 68 3.73 21.75 -13.08
N PHE A 69 2.90 22.54 -12.41
CA PHE A 69 3.20 23.92 -12.06
C PHE A 69 3.34 24.00 -10.54
N ARG A 70 4.43 24.58 -10.03
CA ARG A 70 4.78 24.56 -8.61
C ARG A 70 3.64 24.90 -7.67
N ASN A 71 2.79 25.85 -8.06
CA ASN A 71 1.70 26.37 -7.27
C ASN A 71 0.33 25.75 -7.59
N THR A 72 0.24 24.75 -8.46
CA THR A 72 -1.02 24.05 -8.74
C THR A 72 -1.50 23.40 -7.43
N LEU A 73 -2.74 23.64 -7.06
CA LEU A 73 -3.36 23.03 -5.88
C LEU A 73 -3.60 21.55 -6.13
N LEU A 74 -3.52 20.74 -5.07
CA LEU A 74 -3.81 19.32 -5.16
C LEU A 74 -5.27 19.04 -5.50
N GLU A 75 -6.19 19.98 -5.19
CA GLU A 75 -7.58 19.90 -5.62
C GLU A 75 -7.73 19.83 -7.14
N ASP A 76 -6.91 20.59 -7.89
CA ASP A 76 -6.95 20.65 -9.36
C ASP A 76 -6.14 19.51 -10.01
N LEU A 77 -5.22 18.91 -9.26
CA LEU A 77 -4.28 17.92 -9.77
C LEU A 77 -4.72 16.49 -9.50
N ALA A 78 -5.42 16.27 -8.39
CA ALA A 78 -5.79 14.93 -7.94
C ALA A 78 -6.76 14.25 -8.89
N SER A 79 -6.52 12.98 -9.16
CA SER A 79 -7.52 12.10 -9.75
C SER A 79 -8.58 11.77 -8.71
N HIS A 80 -9.81 12.19 -8.97
CA HIS A 80 -10.95 11.99 -8.07
C HIS A 80 -12.23 11.62 -8.82
N PRO A 81 -13.27 10.98 -8.22
CA PRO A 81 -13.28 10.54 -6.82
C PRO A 81 -12.25 9.44 -6.55
N LEU A 82 -11.78 9.37 -5.30
CA LEU A 82 -10.87 8.30 -4.88
C LEU A 82 -11.61 6.97 -4.83
N ILE A 83 -11.06 5.96 -5.50
CA ILE A 83 -11.57 4.60 -5.40
C ILE A 83 -11.00 3.99 -4.12
N THR A 84 -11.87 3.65 -3.19
CA THR A 84 -11.53 3.04 -1.90
C THR A 84 -12.15 1.67 -1.75
N SER A 85 -11.74 0.94 -0.74
CA SER A 85 -12.35 -0.33 -0.35
C SER A 85 -12.42 -0.43 1.18
N GLU A 86 -13.30 -1.28 1.68
CA GLU A 86 -13.42 -1.57 3.11
C GLU A 86 -12.36 -2.59 3.56
N PRO A 87 -11.91 -2.56 4.81
CA PRO A 87 -10.91 -3.48 5.35
C PRO A 87 -11.33 -4.95 5.25
N SER A 88 -12.62 -5.23 5.37
CA SER A 88 -13.22 -6.57 5.26
C SER A 88 -13.28 -7.14 3.83
N THR A 89 -12.91 -6.35 2.82
CA THR A 89 -12.89 -6.78 1.41
C THR A 89 -11.87 -7.89 1.22
N THR A 90 -12.25 -8.95 0.49
CA THR A 90 -11.33 -10.04 0.19
C THR A 90 -10.25 -9.60 -0.81
N VAL A 91 -9.07 -10.24 -0.74
CA VAL A 91 -7.97 -9.97 -1.66
C VAL A 91 -8.41 -10.13 -3.12
N GLU A 92 -9.21 -11.15 -3.44
CA GLU A 92 -9.74 -11.36 -4.79
C GLU A 92 -10.61 -10.20 -5.26
N LYS A 93 -11.53 -9.73 -4.41
CA LYS A 93 -12.37 -8.56 -4.73
C LYS A 93 -11.53 -7.31 -4.93
N ALA A 94 -10.51 -7.09 -4.10
CA ALA A 94 -9.59 -5.95 -4.23
C ALA A 94 -8.85 -5.99 -5.56
N VAL A 95 -8.34 -7.15 -5.98
CA VAL A 95 -7.72 -7.34 -7.30
C VAL A 95 -8.71 -6.96 -8.41
N ASN A 96 -9.95 -7.45 -8.35
CA ASN A 96 -10.97 -7.15 -9.35
C ASN A 96 -11.31 -5.64 -9.40
N ILE A 97 -11.38 -4.95 -8.24
CA ILE A 97 -11.58 -3.50 -8.17
C ILE A 97 -10.42 -2.78 -8.86
N MET A 98 -9.18 -3.16 -8.54
CA MET A 98 -7.99 -2.54 -9.12
C MET A 98 -7.91 -2.74 -10.63
N LEU A 99 -8.17 -3.95 -11.12
CA LEU A 99 -8.18 -4.27 -12.56
C LEU A 99 -9.29 -3.51 -13.30
N LYS A 100 -10.52 -3.54 -12.78
CA LYS A 100 -11.69 -2.86 -13.41
C LYS A 100 -11.46 -1.36 -13.55
N ASN A 101 -10.83 -0.74 -12.56
CA ASN A 101 -10.61 0.70 -12.55
C ASN A 101 -9.23 1.11 -13.06
N ASN A 102 -8.40 0.15 -13.49
CA ASN A 102 -7.03 0.38 -13.96
C ASN A 102 -6.18 1.18 -12.95
N VAL A 103 -6.31 0.84 -11.65
CA VAL A 103 -5.56 1.46 -10.56
C VAL A 103 -4.58 0.46 -9.96
N ARG A 104 -3.41 0.95 -9.52
CA ARG A 104 -2.33 0.15 -8.92
C ARG A 104 -2.28 0.25 -7.40
N LYS A 105 -3.14 1.09 -6.83
CA LYS A 105 -3.23 1.34 -5.40
C LYS A 105 -4.70 1.46 -5.04
N LEU A 106 -5.08 0.80 -3.98
CA LEU A 106 -6.43 0.76 -3.46
C LEU A 106 -6.39 1.22 -2.00
N PRO A 107 -6.67 2.50 -1.73
CA PRO A 107 -6.81 3.01 -0.36
C PRO A 107 -7.94 2.29 0.36
N VAL A 108 -7.72 2.02 1.64
CA VAL A 108 -8.65 1.32 2.52
C VAL A 108 -9.20 2.33 3.52
N ALA A 109 -10.53 2.46 3.55
CA ALA A 109 -11.23 3.33 4.47
C ALA A 109 -12.21 2.52 5.32
N ASP A 110 -12.40 2.94 6.55
CA ASP A 110 -13.38 2.35 7.47
C ASP A 110 -14.80 2.84 7.20
N GLY A 111 -15.78 2.37 7.99
CA GLY A 111 -17.19 2.77 7.88
C GLY A 111 -17.46 4.26 8.16
N ASN A 112 -16.49 5.00 8.72
CA ASN A 112 -16.56 6.44 8.93
C ASN A 112 -15.86 7.23 7.80
N GLU A 113 -15.48 6.55 6.72
CA GLU A 113 -14.65 7.10 5.63
C GLU A 113 -13.26 7.55 6.08
N THR A 114 -12.75 7.04 7.20
CA THR A 114 -11.39 7.31 7.65
C THR A 114 -10.40 6.41 6.91
N LEU A 115 -9.33 7.01 6.40
CA LEU A 115 -8.28 6.29 5.70
C LEU A 115 -7.41 5.51 6.69
N ILE A 116 -7.47 4.18 6.66
CA ILE A 116 -6.79 3.30 7.62
C ILE A 116 -5.65 2.48 6.99
N GLY A 117 -5.60 2.40 5.67
CA GLY A 117 -4.57 1.62 4.99
C GLY A 117 -4.56 1.84 3.48
N ILE A 118 -3.63 1.16 2.83
CA ILE A 118 -3.54 1.14 1.37
C ILE A 118 -3.04 -0.24 0.90
N VAL A 119 -3.71 -0.82 -0.08
CA VAL A 119 -3.26 -2.03 -0.78
C VAL A 119 -2.62 -1.63 -2.09
N THR A 120 -1.46 -2.18 -2.39
CA THR A 120 -0.71 -1.93 -3.62
C THR A 120 -0.52 -3.23 -4.41
N GLU A 121 -0.16 -3.12 -5.69
CA GLU A 121 0.25 -4.28 -6.49
C GLU A 121 1.36 -5.09 -5.79
N THR A 122 2.25 -4.42 -5.05
CA THR A 122 3.31 -5.09 -4.29
C THR A 122 2.76 -5.93 -3.15
N ASN A 123 1.81 -5.41 -2.36
CA ASN A 123 1.16 -6.19 -1.29
C ASN A 123 0.49 -7.44 -1.86
N LEU A 124 -0.25 -7.27 -2.97
CA LEU A 124 -0.91 -8.40 -3.63
C LEU A 124 0.09 -9.42 -4.18
N ALA A 125 1.15 -8.96 -4.85
CA ALA A 125 2.19 -9.83 -5.38
C ALA A 125 2.87 -10.64 -4.26
N MET A 126 3.20 -9.99 -3.15
CA MET A 126 3.82 -10.66 -2.00
C MET A 126 2.89 -11.71 -1.37
N PHE A 127 1.60 -11.40 -1.29
CA PHE A 127 0.60 -12.32 -0.78
C PHE A 127 0.42 -13.58 -1.68
N LEU A 128 0.39 -13.38 -3.00
CA LEU A 128 0.16 -14.46 -3.98
C LEU A 128 1.36 -15.38 -4.21
N LEU A 129 2.54 -14.99 -3.73
CA LEU A 129 3.76 -15.77 -3.97
C LEU A 129 4.00 -16.79 -2.87
N PRO A 130 4.36 -18.04 -3.22
CA PRO A 130 4.62 -19.08 -2.23
C PRO A 130 5.74 -18.65 -1.27
N ARG A 131 5.52 -18.83 0.03
CA ARG A 131 6.45 -18.45 1.13
C ARG A 131 7.90 -18.91 0.93
N THR A 132 8.12 -20.04 0.25
CA THR A 132 9.46 -20.58 -0.05
C THR A 132 10.28 -19.74 -1.04
N LYS A 133 9.65 -18.83 -1.78
CA LYS A 133 10.31 -17.96 -2.78
C LYS A 133 10.46 -16.51 -2.33
N SER A 134 10.07 -16.17 -1.11
CA SER A 134 10.05 -14.79 -0.61
C SER A 134 11.42 -14.09 -0.67
N ARG A 135 12.52 -14.80 -0.40
CA ARG A 135 13.90 -14.27 -0.52
C ARG A 135 14.28 -13.89 -1.95
N LEU A 136 13.88 -14.73 -2.93
CA LEU A 136 14.19 -14.46 -4.35
C LEU A 136 13.36 -13.28 -4.86
N ILE A 137 12.15 -13.12 -4.37
CA ILE A 137 11.20 -12.08 -4.79
C ILE A 137 11.57 -10.73 -4.19
N SER A 138 12.01 -10.69 -2.94
CA SER A 138 12.55 -9.45 -2.36
C SER A 138 13.79 -8.96 -3.14
N LEU A 139 14.58 -9.90 -3.69
CA LEU A 139 15.71 -9.58 -4.56
C LEU A 139 15.25 -9.04 -5.93
N ILE A 140 14.25 -9.67 -6.54
CA ILE A 140 13.68 -9.26 -7.84
C ILE A 140 12.96 -7.92 -7.72
N LEU A 141 12.17 -7.70 -6.66
CA LEU A 141 11.50 -6.42 -6.42
C LEU A 141 12.51 -5.30 -6.16
N ARG A 142 13.66 -5.57 -5.53
CA ARG A 142 14.76 -4.60 -5.42
C ARG A 142 15.31 -4.16 -6.78
N THR A 143 15.41 -5.08 -7.74
CA THR A 143 15.93 -4.77 -9.08
C THR A 143 14.88 -4.09 -9.96
N VAL A 144 13.61 -4.47 -9.85
CA VAL A 144 12.50 -3.90 -10.64
C VAL A 144 12.06 -2.53 -10.12
N SER A 145 12.17 -2.26 -8.82
CA SER A 145 11.80 -0.98 -8.20
C SER A 145 12.86 0.12 -8.31
N ARG A 146 13.74 0.08 -9.31
CA ARG A 146 14.77 1.11 -9.57
C ARG A 146 15.63 1.45 -8.33
N GLY A 147 16.08 0.44 -7.60
CA GLY A 147 16.98 0.61 -6.46
C GLY A 147 16.29 1.04 -5.14
N LYS A 148 14.98 1.12 -5.11
CA LYS A 148 14.21 1.30 -3.86
C LYS A 148 13.99 -0.09 -3.25
N GLY A 149 14.73 -0.42 -2.19
CA GLY A 149 14.46 -1.61 -1.38
C GLY A 149 13.10 -1.51 -0.68
N PRO A 150 12.61 -2.62 -0.12
CA PRO A 150 11.41 -2.60 0.70
C PRO A 150 11.59 -1.61 1.86
N SER A 151 10.50 -0.96 2.25
CA SER A 151 10.45 -0.15 3.47
C SER A 151 9.61 -0.88 4.51
N CYS A 152 9.88 -0.61 5.78
CA CYS A 152 9.07 -1.13 6.88
C CYS A 152 7.63 -0.60 6.77
N ASP A 153 6.66 -1.50 6.76
CA ASP A 153 5.24 -1.14 6.67
C ASP A 153 4.71 -0.41 7.92
N SER A 154 5.46 -0.47 9.02
CA SER A 154 5.13 0.19 10.28
C SER A 154 5.71 1.60 10.42
N CYS A 155 7.00 1.80 10.10
CA CYS A 155 7.70 3.07 10.35
C CYS A 155 8.37 3.67 9.10
N ASN A 156 8.24 3.05 7.93
CA ASN A 156 8.88 3.44 6.67
C ASN A 156 10.43 3.44 6.67
N ALA A 157 11.07 2.85 7.68
CA ALA A 157 12.52 2.65 7.65
C ALA A 157 12.93 1.85 6.41
N THR A 158 14.13 2.11 5.88
CA THR A 158 14.66 1.46 4.68
C THR A 158 15.91 0.61 4.97
N THR A 159 16.33 0.55 6.24
CA THR A 159 17.46 -0.26 6.72
C THR A 159 16.93 -1.45 7.52
N ASP A 160 17.68 -2.53 7.46
CA ASP A 160 17.37 -3.76 8.22
C ASP A 160 15.97 -4.29 8.03
N ILE A 161 15.48 -4.19 6.79
CA ILE A 161 14.14 -4.62 6.42
C ILE A 161 14.15 -6.10 6.09
N GLN A 162 13.27 -6.83 6.76
CA GLN A 162 13.01 -8.24 6.48
C GLN A 162 11.52 -8.50 6.31
N TRP A 163 11.20 -9.60 5.66
CA TRP A 163 9.84 -10.07 5.53
C TRP A 163 9.47 -10.84 6.81
N CYS A 164 8.42 -10.42 7.48
CA CYS A 164 7.88 -11.14 8.63
C CYS A 164 6.80 -12.12 8.18
N ASP A 165 7.06 -13.42 8.33
CA ASP A 165 6.12 -14.48 7.94
C ASP A 165 4.89 -14.53 8.85
N SER A 166 5.00 -14.05 10.10
CA SER A 166 3.90 -14.08 11.07
C SER A 166 2.83 -13.04 10.76
N CYS A 167 3.24 -11.82 10.39
CA CYS A 167 2.29 -10.73 10.07
C CYS A 167 2.18 -10.44 8.56
N ASN A 168 2.91 -11.19 7.72
CA ASN A 168 2.90 -11.07 6.25
C ASN A 168 3.20 -9.64 5.75
N ARG A 169 4.22 -8.98 6.36
CA ARG A 169 4.62 -7.59 6.09
C ARG A 169 6.13 -7.41 6.06
N PHE A 170 6.58 -6.34 5.41
CA PHE A 170 7.96 -5.91 5.54
C PHE A 170 8.15 -5.13 6.84
N MET A 171 9.06 -5.59 7.69
CA MET A 171 9.33 -5.01 9.00
C MET A 171 10.81 -4.69 9.14
N CYS A 172 11.15 -3.59 9.80
CA CYS A 172 12.50 -3.44 10.34
C CYS A 172 12.60 -4.18 11.68
N LEU A 173 13.80 -4.57 12.05
CA LEU A 173 14.03 -5.32 13.31
C LEU A 173 13.38 -4.66 14.52
N ALA A 174 13.49 -3.32 14.64
CA ALA A 174 12.90 -2.59 15.76
C ALA A 174 11.37 -2.66 15.83
N CYS A 175 10.67 -2.68 14.68
CA CYS A 175 9.22 -2.80 14.64
C CYS A 175 8.75 -4.24 14.81
N GLU A 176 9.53 -5.20 14.31
CA GLU A 176 9.24 -6.63 14.50
C GLU A 176 9.28 -7.00 15.98
N ASP A 177 10.32 -6.58 16.69
CA ASP A 177 10.46 -6.81 18.13
C ASP A 177 9.31 -6.17 18.92
N GLN A 178 8.83 -4.98 18.54
CA GLN A 178 7.71 -4.31 19.22
C GLN A 178 6.37 -5.02 19.00
N ILE A 179 6.13 -5.51 17.79
CA ILE A 179 4.84 -6.12 17.44
C ILE A 179 4.74 -7.55 17.96
N HIS A 180 5.85 -8.30 17.94
CA HIS A 180 5.86 -9.71 18.35
C HIS A 180 6.29 -9.95 19.81
N SER A 181 6.75 -8.92 20.54
CA SER A 181 7.11 -9.03 21.96
C SER A 181 5.91 -8.96 22.91
N VAL A 182 4.70 -8.74 22.41
CA VAL A 182 3.49 -8.65 23.26
C VAL A 182 2.87 -10.03 23.56
N ASP A 183 3.35 -11.09 22.91
CA ASP A 183 2.85 -12.47 23.08
C ASP A 183 3.84 -13.38 23.82
N LEU A 184 4.34 -12.95 24.96
CA LEU A 184 4.95 -13.88 25.95
C LEU A 184 4.19 -13.80 27.25
N PRO A 185 3.56 -14.92 27.67
CA PRO A 185 2.87 -15.02 28.95
C PRO A 185 3.84 -14.95 30.13
#